data_362db6e8c4252ed5d18d787e1e0d8830
#
_entry.id   362db6e8c4252ed5d18d787e1e0d8830
#
_cell.length_a   1.000
_cell.length_b   1.000
_cell.length_c   1.000
_cell.angle_alpha   90.00
_cell.angle_beta   90.00
_cell.angle_gamma   90.00
#
_symmetry.space_group_name_H-M   'P 1'
#
loop_
_entity.id
_entity.type
_entity.pdbx_description
1 polymer ?
#
loop_
_entity_poly.entity_id
_entity_poly.type
_entity_poly.pdbx_seq_one_letter_code
_entity_poly.pdbx_strand_id
1 'polypeptide(L)'
;MDPTTWSHMFALSLPVLEKILRPIVVYVFLIVGLRIAGKRELAQLNPFDLVVLLTLSNTVQNAIIGEDNSVTGGLIGAATLLAVNYLVVRFLYSHEGLDRAVTGAADVLIENGRVKTERLRRELITMPELEAAAHRQGFASLDEIERAILEPSGTICFVGKTPGVEASRHQELVARLDQLGREVAALRGSRPAHP
;
A
#
# COMPACT_ATOMS: atom_id res chain seq x y z
N MET A 1 -16.62 -44.04 9.95
CA MET A 1 -16.13 -43.18 8.85
C MET A 1 -15.63 -44.11 7.78
N ASP A 2 -16.21 -44.02 6.58
CA ASP A 2 -15.85 -44.93 5.49
C ASP A 2 -14.43 -44.65 4.98
N PRO A 3 -13.61 -45.67 4.73
CA PRO A 3 -12.25 -45.50 4.19
C PRO A 3 -12.24 -44.78 2.83
N THR A 4 -13.34 -44.79 2.10
CA THR A 4 -13.54 -44.04 0.86
C THR A 4 -13.52 -42.52 1.04
N THR A 5 -14.03 -42.02 2.19
CA THR A 5 -14.09 -40.58 2.49
C THR A 5 -12.67 -39.98 2.60
N TRP A 6 -11.75 -40.70 3.25
CA TRP A 6 -10.37 -40.28 3.39
C TRP A 6 -9.63 -40.25 2.05
N SER A 7 -9.85 -41.28 1.21
CA SER A 7 -9.24 -41.32 -0.10
C SER A 7 -9.70 -40.17 -1.01
N HIS A 8 -10.99 -39.81 -0.99
CA HIS A 8 -11.50 -38.67 -1.75
C HIS A 8 -10.99 -37.31 -1.26
N MET A 9 -10.74 -37.18 0.05
CA MET A 9 -10.23 -35.94 0.62
C MET A 9 -8.73 -35.72 0.32
N PHE A 10 -7.94 -36.77 0.30
CA PHE A 10 -6.47 -36.66 0.26
C PHE A 10 -5.83 -37.20 -1.02
N ALA A 11 -6.52 -37.98 -1.82
CA ALA A 11 -5.99 -38.45 -3.09
C ALA A 11 -5.97 -37.33 -4.13
N LEU A 12 -4.82 -37.12 -4.74
CA LEU A 12 -4.63 -36.16 -5.83
C LEU A 12 -5.27 -36.72 -7.10
N SER A 13 -6.11 -35.92 -7.75
CA SER A 13 -6.67 -36.22 -9.07
C SER A 13 -5.75 -35.77 -10.21
N LEU A 14 -4.83 -34.85 -9.94
CA LEU A 14 -3.87 -34.30 -10.91
C LEU A 14 -2.42 -34.56 -10.48
N PRO A 15 -1.49 -34.62 -11.43
CA PRO A 15 -0.07 -34.75 -11.13
C PRO A 15 0.45 -33.57 -10.29
N VAL A 16 1.33 -33.86 -9.32
CA VAL A 16 1.92 -32.84 -8.44
C VAL A 16 2.59 -31.68 -9.23
N LEU A 17 3.25 -32.02 -10.34
CA LEU A 17 3.88 -31.03 -11.20
C LEU A 17 2.87 -30.02 -11.75
N GLU A 18 1.71 -30.48 -12.17
CA GLU A 18 0.63 -29.62 -12.67
C GLU A 18 0.08 -28.73 -11.57
N LYS A 19 -0.08 -29.25 -10.34
CA LYS A 19 -0.47 -28.49 -9.15
C LYS A 19 0.52 -27.41 -8.75
N ILE A 20 1.76 -27.54 -9.11
CA ILE A 20 2.80 -26.53 -8.90
C ILE A 20 2.82 -25.51 -10.06
N LEU A 21 2.77 -25.97 -11.30
CA LEU A 21 2.90 -25.09 -12.47
C LEU A 21 1.69 -24.16 -12.66
N ARG A 22 0.47 -24.63 -12.44
CA ARG A 22 -0.76 -23.83 -12.61
C ARG A 22 -0.74 -22.57 -11.74
N PRO A 23 -0.53 -22.64 -10.41
CA PRO A 23 -0.42 -21.45 -9.57
C PRO A 23 0.70 -20.50 -9.98
N ILE A 24 1.86 -21.01 -10.41
CA ILE A 24 2.98 -20.17 -10.87
C ILE A 24 2.58 -19.35 -12.08
N VAL A 25 2.01 -20.00 -13.12
CA VAL A 25 1.61 -19.33 -14.35
C VAL A 25 0.55 -18.26 -14.08
N VAL A 26 -0.45 -18.62 -13.29
CA VAL A 26 -1.53 -17.68 -12.91
C VAL A 26 -0.96 -16.51 -12.08
N TYR A 27 -0.06 -16.78 -11.15
CA TYR A 27 0.56 -15.75 -10.32
C TYR A 27 1.37 -14.74 -11.17
N VAL A 28 2.19 -15.24 -12.11
CA VAL A 28 2.95 -14.37 -13.02
C VAL A 28 2.00 -13.56 -13.92
N PHE A 29 0.95 -14.18 -14.44
CA PHE A 29 -0.07 -13.49 -15.23
C PHE A 29 -0.73 -12.37 -14.44
N LEU A 30 -1.11 -12.62 -13.18
CA LEU A 30 -1.73 -11.62 -12.32
C LEU A 30 -0.80 -10.46 -11.99
N ILE A 31 0.49 -10.72 -11.68
CA ILE A 31 1.47 -9.66 -11.45
C ILE A 31 1.60 -8.77 -12.69
N VAL A 32 1.74 -9.36 -13.87
CA VAL A 32 1.84 -8.60 -15.12
C VAL A 32 0.55 -7.83 -15.40
N GLY A 33 -0.61 -8.46 -15.22
CA GLY A 33 -1.92 -7.84 -15.42
C GLY A 33 -2.14 -6.65 -14.50
N LEU A 34 -1.93 -6.82 -13.20
CA LEU A 34 -2.03 -5.73 -12.21
C LEU A 34 -1.01 -4.62 -12.47
N ARG A 35 0.17 -4.98 -12.95
CA ARG A 35 1.18 -3.99 -13.33
C ARG A 35 0.74 -3.12 -14.51
N ILE A 36 0.07 -3.70 -15.50
CA ILE A 36 -0.49 -2.97 -16.66
C ILE A 36 -1.68 -2.10 -16.24
N ALA A 37 -2.50 -2.59 -15.30
CA ALA A 37 -3.65 -1.86 -14.75
C ALA A 37 -3.25 -0.56 -14.02
N GLY A 38 -2.01 -0.48 -13.49
CA GLY A 38 -1.44 0.75 -12.92
C GLY A 38 -1.34 0.77 -11.40
N LYS A 39 -0.67 1.80 -10.85
CA LYS A 39 -0.38 1.95 -9.41
C LYS A 39 -1.63 2.26 -8.57
N ARG A 40 -2.65 2.82 -9.19
CA ARG A 40 -3.88 3.28 -8.52
C ARG A 40 -4.67 2.14 -7.88
N GLU A 41 -4.66 0.98 -8.54
CA GLU A 41 -5.48 -0.18 -8.18
C GLU A 41 -5.22 -0.70 -6.75
N LEU A 42 -4.05 -0.45 -6.17
CA LEU A 42 -3.65 -1.08 -4.91
C LEU A 42 -3.91 -0.22 -3.67
N ALA A 43 -3.94 1.11 -3.77
CA ALA A 43 -4.00 1.99 -2.59
C ALA A 43 -5.34 2.70 -2.38
N GLN A 44 -6.12 2.88 -3.43
CA GLN A 44 -7.42 3.56 -3.36
C GLN A 44 -8.47 2.71 -4.09
N LEU A 45 -8.75 1.52 -3.54
CA LEU A 45 -9.77 0.61 -4.06
C LEU A 45 -11.12 1.33 -4.09
N ASN A 46 -11.55 1.59 -5.30
CA ASN A 46 -12.89 2.05 -5.57
C ASN A 46 -13.83 0.80 -5.61
N PRO A 47 -15.13 0.92 -5.38
CA PRO A 47 -16.05 -0.21 -5.46
C PRO A 47 -15.98 -1.01 -6.77
N PHE A 48 -15.67 -0.36 -7.89
CA PHE A 48 -15.51 -1.03 -9.20
C PHE A 48 -14.23 -1.89 -9.23
N ASP A 49 -13.13 -1.40 -8.66
CA ASP A 49 -11.86 -2.13 -8.58
C ASP A 49 -12.03 -3.39 -7.72
N LEU A 50 -12.78 -3.28 -6.61
CA LEU A 50 -13.13 -4.42 -5.77
C LEU A 50 -13.93 -5.48 -6.53
N VAL A 51 -14.91 -5.07 -7.33
CA VAL A 51 -15.70 -5.99 -8.19
C VAL A 51 -14.78 -6.68 -9.19
N VAL A 52 -13.87 -5.94 -9.84
CA VAL A 52 -12.89 -6.51 -10.78
C VAL A 52 -11.99 -7.53 -10.08
N LEU A 53 -11.42 -7.20 -8.93
CA LEU A 53 -10.54 -8.10 -8.17
C LEU A 53 -11.27 -9.37 -7.71
N LEU A 54 -12.50 -9.26 -7.21
CA LEU A 54 -13.31 -10.41 -6.81
C LEU A 54 -13.65 -11.29 -8.01
N THR A 55 -14.06 -10.69 -9.14
CA THR A 55 -14.39 -11.42 -10.37
C THR A 55 -13.15 -12.09 -10.94
N LEU A 56 -12.00 -11.40 -10.95
CA LEU A 56 -10.72 -11.93 -11.40
C LEU A 56 -10.30 -13.13 -10.52
N SER A 57 -10.38 -12.98 -9.20
CA SER A 57 -10.08 -14.06 -8.25
C SER A 57 -10.92 -15.31 -8.53
N ASN A 58 -12.23 -15.14 -8.72
CA ASN A 58 -13.12 -16.25 -9.06
C ASN A 58 -12.81 -16.87 -10.44
N THR A 59 -12.47 -16.03 -11.43
CA THR A 59 -12.13 -16.48 -12.78
C THR A 59 -10.86 -17.33 -12.81
N VAL A 60 -9.82 -16.94 -12.07
CA VAL A 60 -8.55 -17.67 -12.05
C VAL A 60 -8.55 -18.86 -11.09
N GLN A 61 -9.51 -18.95 -10.16
CA GLN A 61 -9.62 -20.02 -9.18
C GLN A 61 -9.60 -21.40 -9.86
N ASN A 62 -10.40 -21.60 -10.88
CA ASN A 62 -10.47 -22.85 -11.61
C ASN A 62 -9.17 -23.19 -12.35
N ALA A 63 -8.46 -22.16 -12.82
CA ALA A 63 -7.14 -22.36 -13.46
C ALA A 63 -6.07 -22.85 -12.46
N ILE A 64 -6.15 -22.39 -11.20
CA ILE A 64 -5.23 -22.80 -10.12
C ILE A 64 -5.58 -24.21 -9.62
N ILE A 65 -6.85 -24.45 -9.30
CA ILE A 65 -7.31 -25.70 -8.69
C ILE A 65 -7.34 -26.83 -9.71
N GLY A 66 -7.77 -26.58 -10.96
CA GLY A 66 -8.03 -27.59 -11.96
C GLY A 66 -9.24 -28.46 -11.57
N GLU A 67 -9.22 -29.73 -11.95
CA GLU A 67 -10.26 -30.71 -11.63
C GLU A 67 -10.04 -31.42 -10.28
N ASP A 68 -9.08 -30.94 -9.46
CA ASP A 68 -8.72 -31.58 -8.20
C ASP A 68 -9.16 -30.72 -7.01
N ASN A 69 -10.21 -31.16 -6.34
CA ASN A 69 -10.75 -30.54 -5.13
C ASN A 69 -10.26 -31.20 -3.83
N SER A 70 -9.16 -31.98 -3.89
CA SER A 70 -8.58 -32.60 -2.70
C SER A 70 -7.93 -31.57 -1.78
N VAL A 71 -7.96 -31.83 -0.48
CA VAL A 71 -7.25 -31.01 0.52
C VAL A 71 -5.76 -30.97 0.24
N THR A 72 -5.17 -32.09 -0.13
CA THR A 72 -3.75 -32.20 -0.49
C THR A 72 -3.41 -31.29 -1.68
N GLY A 73 -4.24 -31.29 -2.73
CA GLY A 73 -4.06 -30.43 -3.90
C GLY A 73 -4.18 -28.95 -3.55
N GLY A 74 -5.14 -28.59 -2.70
CA GLY A 74 -5.30 -27.23 -2.19
C GLY A 74 -4.11 -26.74 -1.38
N LEU A 75 -3.57 -27.59 -0.48
CA LEU A 75 -2.38 -27.28 0.31
C LEU A 75 -1.11 -27.11 -0.56
N ILE A 76 -0.91 -27.97 -1.56
CA ILE A 76 0.21 -27.85 -2.51
C ILE A 76 0.09 -26.53 -3.27
N GLY A 77 -1.09 -26.20 -3.79
CA GLY A 77 -1.32 -24.93 -4.51
C GLY A 77 -1.05 -23.71 -3.65
N ALA A 78 -1.57 -23.70 -2.42
CA ALA A 78 -1.35 -22.60 -1.46
C ALA A 78 0.12 -22.47 -1.08
N ALA A 79 0.80 -23.57 -0.76
CA ALA A 79 2.23 -23.58 -0.45
C ALA A 79 3.07 -23.08 -1.63
N THR A 80 2.71 -23.48 -2.85
CA THR A 80 3.36 -23.01 -4.07
C THR A 80 3.20 -21.50 -4.25
N LEU A 81 1.99 -20.93 -4.08
CA LEU A 81 1.76 -19.51 -4.18
C LEU A 81 2.58 -18.73 -3.15
N LEU A 82 2.62 -19.18 -1.90
CA LEU A 82 3.40 -18.54 -0.84
C LEU A 82 4.91 -18.60 -1.14
N ALA A 83 5.41 -19.75 -1.61
CA ALA A 83 6.80 -19.93 -1.96
C ALA A 83 7.22 -19.03 -3.14
N VAL A 84 6.40 -18.99 -4.20
CA VAL A 84 6.66 -18.16 -5.37
C VAL A 84 6.61 -16.67 -5.00
N ASN A 85 5.61 -16.24 -4.24
CA ASN A 85 5.54 -14.86 -3.75
C ASN A 85 6.80 -14.49 -2.95
N TYR A 86 7.23 -15.35 -2.02
CA TYR A 86 8.45 -15.12 -1.24
C TYR A 86 9.68 -15.01 -2.14
N LEU A 87 9.83 -15.91 -3.12
CA LEU A 87 10.95 -15.88 -4.06
C LEU A 87 10.96 -14.62 -4.92
N VAL A 88 9.80 -14.19 -5.42
CA VAL A 88 9.66 -12.97 -6.21
C VAL A 88 10.04 -11.74 -5.38
N VAL A 89 9.47 -11.59 -4.18
CA VAL A 89 9.78 -10.47 -3.29
C VAL A 89 11.27 -10.45 -2.92
N ARG A 90 11.85 -11.60 -2.58
CA ARG A 90 13.27 -11.72 -2.26
C ARG A 90 14.16 -11.39 -3.47
N PHE A 91 13.77 -11.80 -4.66
CA PHE A 91 14.50 -11.52 -5.90
C PHE A 91 14.45 -10.01 -6.22
N LEU A 92 13.29 -9.38 -6.14
CA LEU A 92 13.11 -7.94 -6.34
C LEU A 92 13.92 -7.14 -5.30
N TYR A 93 13.88 -7.54 -4.03
CA TYR A 93 14.68 -6.90 -2.99
C TYR A 93 16.20 -6.90 -3.31
N SER A 94 16.70 -7.96 -3.96
CA SER A 94 18.11 -8.06 -4.33
C SER A 94 18.47 -7.28 -5.61
N HIS A 95 17.47 -6.78 -6.36
CA HIS A 95 17.65 -6.15 -7.67
C HIS A 95 16.85 -4.84 -7.77
N GLU A 96 17.34 -3.75 -7.16
CA GLU A 96 16.66 -2.45 -7.11
C GLU A 96 16.21 -1.91 -8.49
N GLY A 97 16.96 -2.20 -9.56
CA GLY A 97 16.58 -1.81 -10.93
C GLY A 97 15.33 -2.52 -11.44
N LEU A 98 15.19 -3.81 -11.12
CA LEU A 98 14.01 -4.60 -11.45
C LEU A 98 12.83 -4.27 -10.53
N ASP A 99 13.10 -3.98 -9.26
CA ASP A 99 12.07 -3.53 -8.33
C ASP A 99 11.39 -2.25 -8.86
N ARG A 100 12.16 -1.24 -9.27
CA ARG A 100 11.61 -0.03 -9.90
C ARG A 100 10.85 -0.30 -11.19
N ALA A 101 11.25 -1.30 -11.98
CA ALA A 101 10.54 -1.68 -13.20
C ALA A 101 9.22 -2.39 -12.88
N VAL A 102 9.18 -3.23 -11.85
CA VAL A 102 8.00 -4.01 -11.45
C VAL A 102 7.08 -3.19 -10.54
N THR A 103 7.61 -2.53 -9.53
CA THR A 103 6.85 -1.76 -8.54
C THR A 103 6.54 -0.34 -9.01
N GLY A 104 7.37 0.23 -9.89
CA GLY A 104 7.26 1.59 -10.42
C GLY A 104 8.09 2.60 -9.62
N ALA A 105 8.33 3.75 -10.24
CA ALA A 105 8.95 4.89 -9.57
C ALA A 105 7.89 5.81 -8.96
N ALA A 106 8.24 6.56 -7.93
CA ALA A 106 7.38 7.60 -7.40
C ALA A 106 7.17 8.71 -8.45
N ASP A 107 5.94 9.20 -8.59
CA ASP A 107 5.59 10.28 -9.51
C ASP A 107 5.21 11.55 -8.75
N VAL A 108 5.80 12.68 -9.13
CA VAL A 108 5.51 13.98 -8.53
C VAL A 108 4.27 14.58 -9.20
N LEU A 109 3.17 14.68 -8.45
CA LEU A 109 1.89 15.23 -8.91
C LEU A 109 1.78 16.74 -8.69
N ILE A 110 2.35 17.25 -7.56
CA ILE A 110 2.47 18.68 -7.26
C ILE A 110 3.94 18.97 -6.99
N GLU A 111 4.47 20.06 -7.53
CA GLU A 111 5.82 20.53 -7.30
C GLU A 111 5.82 22.05 -7.21
N ASN A 112 6.43 22.59 -6.14
CA ASN A 112 6.44 24.03 -5.83
C ASN A 112 5.04 24.66 -5.85
N GLY A 113 4.05 23.94 -5.31
CA GLY A 113 2.66 24.39 -5.27
C GLY A 113 1.93 24.35 -6.61
N ARG A 114 2.50 23.74 -7.65
CA ARG A 114 1.88 23.65 -8.98
C ARG A 114 1.52 22.22 -9.32
N VAL A 115 0.26 22.01 -9.67
CA VAL A 115 -0.26 20.70 -10.09
C VAL A 115 0.27 20.35 -11.49
N LYS A 116 0.85 19.16 -11.63
CA LYS A 116 1.32 18.62 -12.92
C LYS A 116 0.20 17.83 -13.60
N THR A 117 -0.67 18.52 -14.33
CA THR A 117 -1.87 17.94 -14.98
C THR A 117 -1.53 16.73 -15.87
N GLU A 118 -0.41 16.77 -16.59
CA GLU A 118 0.02 15.65 -17.45
C GLU A 118 0.35 14.40 -16.65
N ARG A 119 0.90 14.56 -15.44
CA ARG A 119 1.16 13.43 -14.52
C ARG A 119 -0.13 12.86 -13.97
N LEU A 120 -1.07 13.72 -13.58
CA LEU A 120 -2.40 13.27 -13.14
C LEU A 120 -3.11 12.45 -14.22
N ARG A 121 -3.09 12.92 -15.47
CA ARG A 121 -3.67 12.18 -16.60
C ARG A 121 -3.03 10.82 -16.83
N ARG A 122 -1.70 10.77 -16.75
CA ARG A 122 -0.94 9.53 -16.92
C ARG A 122 -1.28 8.50 -15.86
N GLU A 123 -1.44 8.94 -14.62
CA GLU A 123 -1.78 8.08 -13.48
C GLU A 123 -3.30 7.94 -13.28
N LEU A 124 -4.12 8.45 -14.24
CA LEU A 124 -5.59 8.40 -14.23
C LEU A 124 -6.22 8.97 -12.94
N ILE A 125 -5.58 9.98 -12.35
CA ILE A 125 -6.06 10.68 -11.15
C ILE A 125 -6.77 11.96 -11.58
N THR A 126 -8.00 12.14 -11.13
CA THR A 126 -8.76 13.37 -11.36
C THR A 126 -8.44 14.45 -10.33
N MET A 127 -8.69 15.72 -10.64
CA MET A 127 -8.53 16.82 -9.68
C MET A 127 -9.34 16.63 -8.41
N PRO A 128 -10.65 16.25 -8.46
CA PRO A 128 -11.42 15.98 -7.25
C PRO A 128 -10.85 14.85 -6.39
N GLU A 129 -10.25 13.82 -6.99
CA GLU A 129 -9.59 12.74 -6.24
C GLU A 129 -8.33 13.23 -5.54
N LEU A 130 -7.52 14.07 -6.19
CA LEU A 130 -6.35 14.70 -5.59
C LEU A 130 -6.74 15.59 -4.41
N GLU A 131 -7.78 16.44 -4.57
CA GLU A 131 -8.34 17.28 -3.51
C GLU A 131 -8.86 16.43 -2.34
N ALA A 132 -9.64 15.40 -2.64
CA ALA A 132 -10.16 14.50 -1.61
C ALA A 132 -9.03 13.78 -0.85
N ALA A 133 -7.94 13.43 -1.53
CA ALA A 133 -6.76 12.85 -0.90
C ALA A 133 -6.04 13.87 0.02
N ALA A 134 -5.93 15.12 -0.41
CA ALA A 134 -5.35 16.21 0.38
C ALA A 134 -6.19 16.49 1.64
N HIS A 135 -7.53 16.58 1.50
CA HIS A 135 -8.44 16.78 2.64
C HIS A 135 -8.32 15.65 3.67
N ARG A 136 -8.18 14.38 3.25
CA ARG A 136 -7.97 13.26 4.17
C ARG A 136 -6.68 13.37 4.98
N GLN A 137 -5.66 14.08 4.47
CA GLN A 137 -4.41 14.33 5.16
C GLN A 137 -4.38 15.71 5.88
N GLY A 138 -5.53 16.41 5.96
CA GLY A 138 -5.71 17.62 6.77
C GLY A 138 -5.36 18.91 6.07
N PHE A 139 -5.17 18.92 4.74
CA PHE A 139 -5.00 20.14 3.96
C PHE A 139 -6.36 20.71 3.56
N ALA A 140 -6.59 22.00 3.77
CA ALA A 140 -7.86 22.65 3.40
C ALA A 140 -7.93 22.94 1.89
N SER A 141 -6.78 23.15 1.23
CA SER A 141 -6.69 23.37 -0.21
C SER A 141 -5.38 22.86 -0.79
N LEU A 142 -5.34 22.64 -2.12
CA LEU A 142 -4.10 22.27 -2.83
C LEU A 142 -3.05 23.39 -2.79
N ASP A 143 -3.44 24.64 -2.56
CA ASP A 143 -2.53 25.78 -2.48
C ASP A 143 -1.61 25.73 -1.25
N GLU A 144 -1.97 24.99 -0.21
CA GLU A 144 -1.16 24.78 0.99
C GLU A 144 -0.03 23.77 0.77
N ILE A 145 -0.08 23.03 -0.36
CA ILE A 145 0.80 21.92 -0.64
C ILE A 145 2.01 22.39 -1.46
N GLU A 146 3.20 22.16 -0.94
CA GLU A 146 4.46 22.39 -1.64
C GLU A 146 4.72 21.26 -2.64
N ARG A 147 4.54 20.00 -2.21
CA ARG A 147 4.81 18.82 -3.01
C ARG A 147 3.79 17.72 -2.73
N ALA A 148 3.32 17.05 -3.77
CA ALA A 148 2.57 15.80 -3.66
C ALA A 148 3.27 14.72 -4.49
N ILE A 149 3.49 13.55 -3.90
CA ILE A 149 4.19 12.42 -4.51
C ILE A 149 3.27 11.22 -4.47
N LEU A 150 3.01 10.64 -5.64
CA LEU A 150 2.37 9.34 -5.76
C LEU A 150 3.44 8.26 -5.61
N GLU A 151 3.37 7.51 -4.52
CA GLU A 151 4.28 6.40 -4.28
C GLU A 151 3.93 5.17 -5.14
N PRO A 152 4.87 4.24 -5.34
CA PRO A 152 4.60 2.97 -6.03
C PRO A 152 3.47 2.14 -5.41
N SER A 153 3.23 2.30 -4.10
CA SER A 153 2.12 1.70 -3.36
C SER A 153 0.74 2.26 -3.77
N GLY A 154 0.70 3.35 -4.57
CA GLY A 154 -0.51 4.09 -4.91
C GLY A 154 -0.92 5.14 -3.87
N THR A 155 -0.22 5.24 -2.75
CA THR A 155 -0.47 6.27 -1.74
C THR A 155 0.06 7.63 -2.21
N ILE A 156 -0.71 8.69 -2.01
CA ILE A 156 -0.26 10.06 -2.28
C ILE A 156 0.22 10.67 -0.97
N CYS A 157 1.50 11.01 -0.90
CA CYS A 157 2.11 11.74 0.21
C CYS A 157 2.13 13.23 -0.10
N PHE A 158 1.63 14.06 0.83
CA PHE A 158 1.60 15.50 0.70
C PHE A 158 2.58 16.17 1.67
N VAL A 159 3.29 17.18 1.17
CA VAL A 159 4.19 18.04 1.95
C VAL A 159 3.65 19.47 1.86
N GLY A 160 3.32 20.07 2.99
CA GLY A 160 2.80 21.44 3.06
C GLY A 160 3.90 22.50 2.89
N LYS A 161 3.53 23.68 2.40
CA LYS A 161 4.41 24.87 2.28
C LYS A 161 4.84 25.41 3.64
N THR A 162 3.98 25.25 4.63
CA THR A 162 4.24 25.62 6.03
C THR A 162 4.13 24.39 6.92
N PRO A 163 4.86 24.35 8.05
CA PRO A 163 4.65 23.29 9.03
C PRO A 163 3.15 23.15 9.34
N GLY A 164 2.60 21.96 9.28
CA GLY A 164 1.18 21.72 9.53
C GLY A 164 0.71 22.36 10.84
N VAL A 165 -0.57 22.67 10.93
CA VAL A 165 -1.21 23.33 12.11
C VAL A 165 -0.82 22.64 13.42
N GLU A 166 -0.66 21.31 13.43
CA GLU A 166 -0.20 20.56 14.61
C GLU A 166 1.26 20.86 14.97
N ALA A 167 2.16 20.93 13.97
CA ALA A 167 3.56 21.28 14.22
C ALA A 167 3.71 22.70 14.74
N SER A 168 2.94 23.65 14.19
CA SER A 168 2.91 25.04 14.67
C SER A 168 2.34 25.14 16.09
N ARG A 169 1.26 24.42 16.39
CA ARG A 169 0.72 24.32 17.75
C ARG A 169 1.70 23.68 18.73
N HIS A 170 2.39 22.64 18.31
CA HIS A 170 3.40 21.99 19.12
C HIS A 170 4.55 22.97 19.46
N GLN A 171 5.04 23.71 18.50
CA GLN A 171 6.06 24.75 18.73
C GLN A 171 5.57 25.86 19.67
N GLU A 172 4.33 26.30 19.51
CA GLU A 172 3.71 27.31 20.41
C GLU A 172 3.59 26.74 21.83
N LEU A 173 3.14 25.50 21.98
CA LEU A 173 3.04 24.84 23.30
C LEU A 173 4.40 24.70 23.97
N VAL A 174 5.42 24.29 23.25
CA VAL A 174 6.80 24.19 23.78
C VAL A 174 7.29 25.57 24.22
N ALA A 175 7.11 26.60 23.38
CA ALA A 175 7.51 27.96 23.73
C ALA A 175 6.79 28.48 25.01
N ARG A 176 5.49 28.20 25.17
CA ARG A 176 4.73 28.56 26.39
C ARG A 176 5.21 27.77 27.63
N LEU A 177 5.52 26.48 27.47
CA LEU A 177 6.08 25.68 28.56
C LEU A 177 7.43 26.23 29.02
N ASP A 178 8.30 26.60 28.09
CA ASP A 178 9.59 27.22 28.39
C ASP A 178 9.44 28.57 29.09
N GLN A 179 8.45 29.39 28.66
CA GLN A 179 8.13 30.64 29.33
C GLN A 179 7.67 30.41 30.77
N LEU A 180 6.71 29.51 30.97
CA LEU A 180 6.22 29.16 32.31
C LEU A 180 7.34 28.61 33.19
N GLY A 181 8.23 27.79 32.63
CA GLY A 181 9.42 27.27 33.33
C GLY A 181 10.31 28.40 33.84
N ARG A 182 10.56 29.44 33.01
CA ARG A 182 11.33 30.63 33.42
C ARG A 182 10.63 31.44 34.51
N GLU A 183 9.33 31.65 34.39
CA GLU A 183 8.55 32.39 35.41
C GLU A 183 8.53 31.68 36.78
N VAL A 184 8.35 30.35 36.77
CA VAL A 184 8.40 29.53 37.98
C VAL A 184 9.80 29.57 38.62
N ALA A 185 10.86 29.50 37.80
CA ALA A 185 12.23 29.61 38.29
C ALA A 185 12.51 30.97 38.93
N ALA A 186 12.02 32.07 38.32
CA ALA A 186 12.12 33.42 38.85
C ALA A 186 11.38 33.59 40.21
N LEU A 187 10.18 33.03 40.34
CA LEU A 187 9.38 33.03 41.56
C LEU A 187 10.05 32.22 42.68
N ARG A 188 10.71 31.10 42.34
CA ARG A 188 11.48 30.30 43.33
C ARG A 188 12.73 31.03 43.81
N GLY A 189 13.41 31.77 42.93
CA GLY A 189 14.59 32.56 43.32
C GLY A 189 14.29 33.79 44.15
N SER A 190 13.03 34.32 44.10
CA SER A 190 12.57 35.50 44.85
C SER A 190 12.05 35.18 46.23
N ARG A 191 12.00 33.92 46.66
CA ARG A 191 11.57 33.55 48.03
C ARG A 191 12.68 33.88 49.02
N PRO A 192 12.50 34.86 49.95
CA PRO A 192 13.52 35.16 50.92
C PRO A 192 13.68 33.96 51.85
N ALA A 193 14.94 33.58 52.12
CA ALA A 193 15.28 32.59 53.13
C ALA A 193 14.70 33.11 54.45
N HIS A 194 13.69 32.42 54.98
CA HIS A 194 13.26 32.67 56.35
C HIS A 194 14.36 32.29 57.31
N PRO A 195 14.67 33.12 58.31
CA PRO A 195 15.67 32.85 59.32
C PRO A 195 15.29 31.66 60.23
#